data_659e2636d1cec07d3905cc26dfd5b637
#
_entry.id   659e2636d1cec07d3905cc26dfd5b637
#
_cell.length_a   1.000
_cell.length_b   1.000
_cell.length_c   1.000
_cell.angle_alpha   90.00
_cell.angle_beta   90.00
_cell.angle_gamma   90.00
#
_symmetry.space_group_name_H-M   'P 1'
#
loop_
_entity.id
_entity.type
_entity.pdbx_description
1 polymer ?
#
loop_
_entity_poly.entity_id
_entity_poly.type
_entity_poly.pdbx_seq_one_letter_code
_entity_poly.pdbx_strand_id
1 'polypeptide(L)' 'MSDATEQKTYTITYAEGKTVSAKAESIAWTENGEFILLMIGEDTKHVIVAANVIAVTES' A
#
# COMPACT_ATOMS: atom_id res chain seq x y z
N MET A 1 -24.31 5.90 7.07
CA MET A 1 -23.76 5.57 6.98
C MET A 1 -22.84 5.63 6.62
N SER A 2 -22.44 5.58 6.77
CA SER A 2 -21.48 5.66 6.39
C SER A 2 -21.09 4.94 5.64
N ASP A 3 -21.00 4.86 5.05
CA ASP A 3 -20.50 4.19 4.30
C ASP A 3 -19.19 4.32 4.09
N ALA A 4 -18.57 4.61 4.84
CA ALA A 4 -17.16 4.76 4.70
C ALA A 4 -16.52 3.46 4.27
N THR A 5 -15.66 3.54 3.31
CA THR A 5 -14.94 2.37 2.85
C THR A 5 -14.05 1.85 3.98
N GLU A 6 -14.14 0.57 4.23
CA GLU A 6 -13.35 -0.05 5.27
C GLU A 6 -11.86 -0.01 4.90
N GLN A 7 -11.05 0.41 5.84
CA GLN A 7 -9.61 0.43 5.62
C GLN A 7 -9.03 -0.97 5.85
N LYS A 8 -8.09 -1.33 5.02
CA LYS A 8 -7.39 -2.61 5.09
C LYS A 8 -5.98 -2.38 5.58
N THR A 9 -5.41 -3.40 6.19
CA THR A 9 -4.02 -3.33 6.60
C THR A 9 -3.15 -3.97 5.52
N TYR A 10 -2.24 -3.18 4.99
CA TYR A 10 -1.28 -3.67 4.00
C TYR A 10 0.07 -3.85 4.68
N THR A 11 0.62 -5.03 4.55
CA THR A 11 1.94 -5.34 5.08
C THR A 11 2.89 -5.46 3.91
N ILE A 12 3.90 -4.60 3.90
CA ILE A 12 4.88 -4.54 2.83
C ILE A 12 6.18 -5.17 3.35
N THR A 13 6.65 -6.18 2.66
CA THR A 13 7.88 -6.86 3.01
C THR A 13 8.98 -6.46 2.02
N TYR A 14 10.07 -5.95 2.56
CA TYR A 14 11.21 -5.52 1.76
C TYR A 14 12.24 -6.63 1.62
N ALA A 15 13.05 -6.53 0.57
CA ALA A 15 14.07 -7.53 0.25
C ALA A 15 15.07 -7.77 1.39
N GLU A 16 15.29 -6.78 2.21
CA GLU A 16 16.19 -6.89 3.36
C GLU A 16 15.56 -7.57 4.57
N GLY A 17 14.30 -8.00 4.45
CA GLY A 17 13.60 -8.67 5.52
C GLY A 17 12.80 -7.76 6.41
N LYS A 18 12.84 -6.47 6.17
CA LYS A 18 12.09 -5.49 6.94
C LYS A 18 10.64 -5.49 6.50
N THR A 19 9.72 -5.30 7.45
CA THR A 19 8.30 -5.18 7.14
C THR A 19 7.75 -3.88 7.68
N VAL A 20 6.79 -3.32 6.94
CA VAL A 20 6.08 -2.12 7.33
C VAL A 20 4.60 -2.36 7.10
N SER A 21 3.78 -1.95 8.06
CA SER A 21 2.33 -2.08 7.94
C SER A 21 1.70 -0.69 7.90
N ALA A 22 0.70 -0.55 7.04
CA ALA A 22 -0.02 0.71 6.92
C ALA A 22 -1.47 0.42 6.57
N LYS A 23 -2.36 1.33 6.94
CA LYS A 23 -3.78 1.19 6.63
C LYS A 23 -4.14 2.08 5.45
N ALA A 24 -4.94 1.54 4.56
CA ALA A 24 -5.44 2.27 3.41
C ALA A 24 -6.71 1.62 2.89
N GLU A 25 -7.43 2.33 2.06
CA GLU A 25 -8.64 1.78 1.44
C GLU A 25 -8.32 0.95 0.21
N SER A 26 -7.28 1.34 -0.50
CA SER A 26 -6.88 0.65 -1.70
C SER A 26 -5.40 0.80 -1.96
N ILE A 27 -4.91 0.00 -2.88
CA ILE A 27 -3.52 0.03 -3.29
C ILE A 27 -3.50 0.18 -4.81
N ALA A 28 -2.55 0.96 -5.30
CA ALA A 28 -2.37 1.16 -6.72
C ALA A 28 -0.88 1.09 -7.05
N TRP A 29 -0.58 0.82 -8.29
CA TRP A 29 0.79 0.77 -8.79
C TRP A 29 0.93 1.83 -9.86
N THR A 30 2.09 2.45 -9.94
CA THR A 30 2.36 3.38 -11.02
C THR A 30 2.50 2.60 -12.32
N GLU A 31 2.34 3.31 -13.42
CA GLU A 31 2.31 2.72 -14.75
C GLU A 31 3.52 1.86 -15.06
N ASN A 32 4.68 2.28 -14.60
CA ASN A 32 5.92 1.54 -14.83
C ASN A 32 6.28 0.58 -13.68
N GLY A 33 5.42 0.51 -12.66
CA GLY A 33 5.64 -0.40 -11.53
C GLY A 33 6.72 0.05 -10.57
N GLU A 34 7.14 1.30 -10.63
CA GLU A 34 8.21 1.80 -9.76
C GLU A 34 7.75 2.13 -8.35
N PHE A 35 6.48 2.49 -8.19
CA PHE A 35 5.95 2.90 -6.90
C PHE A 35 4.65 2.20 -6.59
N ILE A 36 4.44 1.98 -5.30
CA ILE A 36 3.19 1.46 -4.78
C ILE A 36 2.53 2.60 -4.01
N LEU A 37 1.27 2.87 -4.32
CA LEU A 37 0.53 3.97 -3.71
C LEU A 37 -0.55 3.40 -2.80
N LEU A 38 -0.51 3.77 -1.53
CA LEU A 38 -1.57 3.42 -0.60
C LEU A 38 -2.52 4.60 -0.52
N MET A 39 -3.76 4.36 -0.84
CA MET A 39 -4.72 5.43 -1.06
C MET A 39 -5.90 5.38 -0.10
N ILE A 40 -6.36 6.56 0.28
CA ILE A 40 -7.61 6.71 1.00
C ILE A 40 -8.47 7.65 0.16
N GLY A 41 -9.56 7.12 -0.39
CA GLY A 41 -10.37 7.85 -1.34
C GLY A 41 -9.56 8.17 -2.59
N GLU A 42 -9.45 9.45 -2.91
CA GLU A 42 -8.68 9.91 -4.06
C GLU A 42 -7.29 10.40 -3.65
N ASP A 43 -7.01 10.39 -2.35
CA ASP A 43 -5.75 10.90 -1.85
C ASP A 43 -4.72 9.80 -1.69
N THR A 44 -3.48 10.08 -2.05
CA THR A 44 -2.37 9.18 -1.83
C THR A 44 -1.82 9.43 -0.42
N LYS A 45 -1.90 8.42 0.43
CA LYS A 45 -1.42 8.54 1.80
C LYS A 45 0.04 8.17 1.95
N HIS A 46 0.47 7.13 1.22
CA HIS A 46 1.84 6.65 1.30
C HIS A 46 2.33 6.32 -0.09
N VAL A 47 3.59 6.61 -0.35
CA VAL A 47 4.26 6.23 -1.58
C VAL A 47 5.44 5.36 -1.21
N ILE A 48 5.49 4.17 -1.77
CA ILE A 48 6.51 3.18 -1.44
C ILE A 48 7.27 2.82 -2.71
N VAL A 49 8.60 2.82 -2.61
CA VAL A 49 9.44 2.43 -3.74
C VAL A 49 9.35 0.92 -3.91
N ALA A 50 8.81 0.47 -5.03
CA ALA A 50 8.54 -0.94 -5.26
C ALA A 50 9.80 -1.76 -5.53
N ALA A 51 10.88 -1.11 -5.92
CA ALA A 51 12.12 -1.81 -6.29
C ALA A 51 12.65 -2.72 -5.18
N ASN A 52 12.43 -2.34 -3.93
CA ASN A 52 12.92 -3.12 -2.79
C ASN A 52 11.83 -3.96 -2.12
N VAL A 53 10.65 -4.01 -2.72
CA VAL A 53 9.53 -4.74 -2.15
C VAL A 53 9.43 -6.12 -2.78
N ILE A 54 9.35 -7.16 -1.95
CA ILE A 54 9.23 -8.52 -2.44
C ILE A 54 7.83 -9.08 -2.25
N ALA A 55 7.04 -8.49 -1.36
CA ALA A 55 5.68 -8.94 -1.14
C ALA A 55 4.84 -7.84 -0.52
N VAL A 56 3.55 -7.85 -0.86
CA VAL A 56 2.57 -6.98 -0.23
C VAL A 56 1.38 -7.87 0.08
N THR A 57 0.96 -7.89 1.34
CA THR A 57 -0.19 -8.67 1.75
C THR A 57 -1.26 -7.74 2.31
N GLU A 58 -2.49 -8.20 2.19
CA GLU A 58 -3.66 -7.45 2.64
C GLU A 58 -4.41 -8.26 3.68
N SER A 59 -4.82 -7.63 4.71
CA SER A 59 -5.64 -8.32 5.71
C SER A 59 -6.79 -7.45 6.23
#